data_1a7caf0f5170e81e2b69acedfb0f8e75
#
_entry.id   1a7caf0f5170e81e2b69acedfb0f8e75
#
_cell.length_a   1.000
_cell.length_b   1.000
_cell.length_c   1.000
_cell.angle_alpha   90.00
_cell.angle_beta   90.00
_cell.angle_gamma   90.00
#
_symmetry.space_group_name_H-M   'P 1'
#
loop_
_entity.id
_entity.type
_entity.pdbx_description
1 polymer ?
#
loop_
_entity_poly.entity_id
_entity_poly.type
_entity_poly.pdbx_seq_one_letter_code
_entity_poly.pdbx_strand_id
1 'polypeptide(L)'
;METSLRDRLVEVALEWERRYGVAPHITSAISEYDAAMLVKCPEDDYCRQMQGQTAVRKGYDFTLGGKRYQVKANRPSGKPGSFVTLVAKASNYEWDYLVWILYNPRFEVQEAWLWGVDDYRLQFHEKKRLAPADMRRGTRLA
;
A
#
# COMPACT_ATOMS: atom_id res chain seq x y z
N MET A 1 -11.18 -0.40 -24.86
CA MET A 1 -11.14 0.09 -23.46
C MET A 1 -9.78 0.70 -23.17
N GLU A 2 -9.77 1.91 -22.67
CA GLU A 2 -8.50 2.54 -22.29
C GLU A 2 -7.93 1.88 -21.04
N THR A 3 -6.63 1.58 -21.10
CA THR A 3 -5.90 1.09 -19.92
C THR A 3 -5.69 2.25 -18.95
N SER A 4 -5.92 2.04 -17.66
CA SER A 4 -5.72 3.06 -16.65
C SER A 4 -4.25 3.51 -16.57
N LEU A 5 -4.02 4.70 -16.07
CA LEU A 5 -2.64 5.19 -15.86
C LEU A 5 -1.89 4.28 -14.89
N ARG A 6 -2.57 3.82 -13.84
CA ARG A 6 -2.02 2.85 -12.87
C ARG A 6 -1.50 1.60 -13.60
N ASP A 7 -2.33 1.00 -14.47
CA ASP A 7 -1.96 -0.23 -15.17
C ASP A 7 -0.85 0.00 -16.19
N ARG A 8 -0.83 1.16 -16.85
CA ARG A 8 0.27 1.52 -17.77
C ARG A 8 1.60 1.67 -17.03
N LEU A 9 1.58 2.27 -15.85
CA LEU A 9 2.79 2.38 -15.04
C LEU A 9 3.32 1.01 -14.65
N VAL A 10 2.43 0.10 -14.25
CA VAL A 10 2.79 -1.29 -13.93
C VAL A 10 3.37 -2.00 -15.14
N GLU A 11 2.74 -1.87 -16.32
CA GLU A 11 3.25 -2.49 -17.55
C GLU A 11 4.67 -2.06 -17.85
N VAL A 12 4.95 -0.76 -17.75
CA VAL A 12 6.29 -0.23 -18.00
C VAL A 12 7.27 -0.73 -16.95
N ALA A 13 6.87 -0.79 -15.69
CA ALA A 13 7.73 -1.32 -14.63
C ALA A 13 8.08 -2.79 -14.82
N LEU A 14 7.12 -3.61 -15.26
CA LEU A 14 7.35 -5.03 -15.54
C LEU A 14 8.24 -5.22 -16.76
N GLU A 15 8.09 -4.39 -17.77
CA GLU A 15 8.98 -4.40 -18.94
C GLU A 15 10.40 -4.03 -18.55
N TRP A 16 10.56 -3.00 -17.71
CA TRP A 16 11.85 -2.60 -17.16
C TRP A 16 12.52 -3.75 -16.39
N GLU A 17 11.74 -4.42 -15.53
CA GLU A 17 12.25 -5.55 -14.76
C GLU A 17 12.71 -6.69 -15.65
N ARG A 18 11.93 -7.03 -16.70
CA ARG A 18 12.34 -8.06 -17.66
C ARG A 18 13.66 -7.73 -18.34
N ARG A 19 13.87 -6.46 -18.67
CA ARG A 19 15.07 -6.03 -19.38
C ARG A 19 16.28 -5.88 -18.48
N TYR A 20 16.10 -5.30 -17.29
CA TYR A 20 17.20 -4.93 -16.41
C TYR A 20 17.32 -5.78 -15.13
N GLY A 21 16.40 -6.69 -14.91
CA GLY A 21 16.46 -7.65 -13.80
C GLY A 21 15.88 -7.20 -12.47
N VAL A 22 15.58 -5.89 -12.31
CA VAL A 22 15.02 -5.32 -11.08
C VAL A 22 13.91 -4.35 -11.44
N ALA A 23 12.78 -4.42 -10.74
CA ALA A 23 11.69 -3.47 -10.94
C ALA A 23 12.05 -2.10 -10.36
N PRO A 24 11.60 -0.99 -10.98
CA PRO A 24 11.73 0.33 -10.37
C PRO A 24 10.89 0.42 -9.10
N HIS A 25 11.21 1.39 -8.22
CA HIS A 25 10.54 1.58 -6.94
C HIS A 25 9.20 2.29 -7.11
N ILE A 26 8.17 1.54 -7.55
CA ILE A 26 6.83 2.09 -7.76
C ILE A 26 5.80 1.57 -6.75
N THR A 27 6.18 0.66 -5.86
CA THR A 27 5.23 0.01 -4.95
C THR A 27 4.47 1.02 -4.08
N SER A 28 5.14 2.04 -3.57
CA SER A 28 4.48 3.07 -2.76
C SER A 28 3.43 3.84 -3.56
N ALA A 29 3.78 4.30 -4.75
CA ALA A 29 2.84 5.06 -5.59
C ALA A 29 1.61 4.21 -5.96
N ILE A 30 1.84 2.96 -6.38
CA ILE A 30 0.76 2.05 -6.77
C ILE A 30 -0.12 1.70 -5.56
N SER A 31 0.49 1.38 -4.41
CA SER A 31 -0.28 0.96 -3.24
C SER A 31 -1.09 2.09 -2.62
N GLU A 32 -0.57 3.30 -2.60
CA GLU A 32 -1.30 4.47 -2.12
C GLU A 32 -2.55 4.72 -2.97
N TYR A 33 -2.40 4.67 -4.29
CA TYR A 33 -3.53 4.78 -5.22
C TYR A 33 -4.52 3.64 -5.02
N ASP A 34 -4.06 2.40 -5.01
CA ASP A 34 -4.92 1.22 -4.85
C ASP A 34 -5.67 1.25 -3.52
N ALA A 35 -5.01 1.64 -2.42
CA ALA A 35 -5.65 1.76 -1.11
C ALA A 35 -6.77 2.79 -1.15
N ALA A 36 -6.54 3.96 -1.75
CA ALA A 36 -7.55 5.00 -1.88
C ALA A 36 -8.77 4.48 -2.66
N MET A 37 -8.56 3.75 -3.76
CA MET A 37 -9.66 3.20 -4.54
C MET A 37 -10.41 2.11 -3.78
N LEU A 38 -9.69 1.26 -3.02
CA LEU A 38 -10.31 0.20 -2.22
C LEU A 38 -11.22 0.74 -1.10
N VAL A 39 -10.87 1.87 -0.50
CA VAL A 39 -11.72 2.51 0.51
C VAL A 39 -12.74 3.48 -0.09
N LYS A 40 -12.88 3.48 -1.42
CA LYS A 40 -13.87 4.28 -2.16
C LYS A 40 -13.63 5.79 -2.12
N CYS A 41 -12.38 6.21 -2.02
CA CYS A 41 -12.03 7.60 -2.22
C CYS A 41 -12.28 7.98 -3.70
N PRO A 42 -13.01 9.07 -3.97
CA PRO A 42 -13.18 9.51 -5.36
C PRO A 42 -11.83 9.83 -6.00
N GLU A 43 -11.63 9.39 -7.24
CA GLU A 43 -10.34 9.59 -7.92
C GLU A 43 -9.98 11.07 -8.06
N ASP A 44 -10.96 11.93 -8.36
CA ASP A 44 -10.75 13.38 -8.46
C ASP A 44 -10.26 13.97 -7.12
N ASP A 45 -10.81 13.47 -6.02
CA ASP A 45 -10.40 13.90 -4.68
C ASP A 45 -8.97 13.46 -4.39
N TYR A 46 -8.64 12.22 -4.69
CA TYR A 46 -7.27 11.70 -4.56
C TYR A 46 -6.30 12.54 -5.40
N CYS A 47 -6.66 12.81 -6.64
CA CYS A 47 -5.85 13.64 -7.55
C CYS A 47 -5.59 15.03 -6.96
N ARG A 48 -6.63 15.70 -6.45
CA ARG A 48 -6.49 17.02 -5.82
C ARG A 48 -5.56 16.99 -4.62
N GLN A 49 -5.69 15.96 -3.78
CA GLN A 49 -4.81 15.80 -2.61
C GLN A 49 -3.35 15.66 -3.04
N MET A 50 -3.09 14.87 -4.07
CA MET A 50 -1.72 14.62 -4.53
C MET A 50 -1.08 15.85 -5.17
N GLN A 51 -1.85 16.72 -5.82
CA GLN A 51 -1.32 17.95 -6.44
C GLN A 51 -0.67 18.88 -5.41
N GLY A 52 -1.17 18.91 -4.20
CA GLY A 52 -0.63 19.77 -3.14
C GLY A 52 0.43 19.12 -2.27
N GLN A 53 0.83 17.88 -2.57
CA GLN A 53 1.78 17.16 -1.73
C GLN A 53 3.23 17.45 -2.10
N THR A 54 4.09 17.41 -1.08
CA THR A 54 5.55 17.38 -1.27
C THR A 54 6.02 15.92 -1.25
N ALA A 55 7.28 15.68 -1.61
CA ALA A 55 7.86 14.34 -1.56
C ALA A 55 7.88 13.75 -0.14
N VAL A 56 7.90 14.61 0.89
CA VAL A 56 7.86 14.20 2.31
C VAL A 56 6.50 14.56 2.87
N ARG A 57 5.71 13.55 3.23
CA ARG A 57 4.39 13.72 3.85
C ARG A 57 4.47 13.45 5.34
N LYS A 58 3.58 14.11 6.10
CA LYS A 58 3.53 13.95 7.55
C LYS A 58 2.60 12.79 7.93
N GLY A 59 3.20 11.63 8.25
CA GLY A 59 2.54 10.59 9.01
C GLY A 59 1.37 9.85 8.37
N TYR A 60 0.87 10.29 7.20
CA TYR A 60 -0.22 9.62 6.48
C TYR A 60 -0.13 9.89 4.97
N ASP A 61 -0.83 9.09 4.17
CA ASP A 61 -0.69 9.12 2.72
C ASP A 61 -1.85 9.81 2.00
N PHE A 62 -3.07 9.71 2.53
CA PHE A 62 -4.22 10.44 1.99
C PHE A 62 -5.31 10.54 3.06
N THR A 63 -6.35 11.36 2.77
CA THR A 63 -7.51 11.51 3.65
C THR A 63 -8.80 11.14 2.92
N LEU A 64 -9.79 10.69 3.69
CA LEU A 64 -11.13 10.44 3.19
C LEU A 64 -12.12 10.68 4.34
N GLY A 65 -13.11 11.56 4.11
CA GLY A 65 -14.12 11.86 5.11
C GLY A 65 -13.56 12.40 6.43
N GLY A 66 -12.48 13.17 6.36
CA GLY A 66 -11.80 13.70 7.54
C GLY A 66 -10.89 12.71 8.25
N LYS A 67 -10.77 11.47 7.75
CA LYS A 67 -9.91 10.45 8.32
C LYS A 67 -8.61 10.34 7.54
N ARG A 68 -7.49 10.11 8.27
CA ARG A 68 -6.15 9.99 7.70
C ARG A 68 -5.81 8.53 7.52
N TYR A 69 -5.28 8.18 6.35
CA TYR A 69 -4.93 6.81 5.99
C TYR A 69 -3.45 6.66 5.76
N GLN A 70 -2.87 5.65 6.40
CA GLN A 70 -1.49 5.20 6.18
C GLN A 70 -1.54 3.93 5.33
N VAL A 71 -0.64 3.79 4.37
CA VAL A 71 -0.60 2.63 3.49
C VAL A 71 0.75 1.91 3.63
N LYS A 72 0.69 0.60 3.77
CA LYS A 72 1.84 -0.30 3.73
C LYS A 72 1.55 -1.38 2.71
N ALA A 73 2.57 -1.82 1.98
CA ALA A 73 2.37 -2.83 0.95
C ALA A 73 3.62 -3.70 0.80
N ASN A 74 3.38 -4.93 0.33
CA ASN A 74 4.44 -5.86 -0.03
C ASN A 74 4.20 -6.37 -1.45
N ARG A 75 5.26 -6.34 -2.25
CA ARG A 75 5.27 -6.95 -3.59
C ARG A 75 6.47 -7.88 -3.67
N PRO A 76 6.27 -9.21 -3.72
CA PRO A 76 7.38 -10.14 -3.92
C PRO A 76 7.94 -9.99 -5.35
N SER A 77 9.24 -10.21 -5.51
CA SER A 77 9.89 -10.05 -6.83
C SER A 77 9.52 -11.17 -7.81
N GLY A 78 9.04 -12.30 -7.31
CA GLY A 78 8.79 -13.50 -8.12
C GLY A 78 10.04 -14.34 -8.40
N LYS A 79 11.20 -13.90 -7.94
CA LYS A 79 12.43 -14.69 -8.07
C LYS A 79 12.41 -15.85 -7.09
N PRO A 80 13.09 -16.99 -7.41
CA PRO A 80 13.17 -18.12 -6.48
C PRO A 80 13.65 -17.69 -5.11
N GLY A 81 12.96 -18.14 -4.05
CA GLY A 81 13.28 -17.78 -2.67
C GLY A 81 12.72 -16.43 -2.21
N SER A 82 12.02 -15.69 -3.07
CA SER A 82 11.39 -14.43 -2.70
C SER A 82 10.01 -14.69 -2.09
N PHE A 83 9.92 -14.57 -0.76
CA PHE A 83 8.67 -14.71 -0.02
C PHE A 83 8.44 -13.48 0.84
N VAL A 84 7.16 -13.10 1.00
CA VAL A 84 6.80 -12.04 1.93
C VAL A 84 6.67 -12.62 3.32
N THR A 85 7.66 -12.34 4.16
CA THR A 85 7.71 -12.80 5.55
C THR A 85 7.58 -11.65 6.54
N LEU A 86 7.88 -10.41 6.11
CA LEU A 86 7.86 -9.24 6.96
C LEU A 86 6.97 -8.17 6.37
N VAL A 87 6.20 -7.51 7.23
CA VAL A 87 5.41 -6.33 6.91
C VAL A 87 6.03 -5.14 7.64
N ALA A 88 6.24 -4.03 6.93
CA ALA A 88 6.80 -2.83 7.54
C ALA A 88 5.84 -2.31 8.62
N LYS A 89 6.36 -2.14 9.82
CA LYS A 89 5.60 -1.59 10.94
C LYS A 89 5.47 -0.09 10.77
N ALA A 90 4.30 0.48 11.14
CA ALA A 90 4.10 1.92 11.12
C ALA A 90 5.09 2.59 12.08
N SER A 91 5.71 3.69 11.63
CA SER A 91 6.70 4.43 12.42
C SER A 91 6.08 5.51 13.30
N ASN A 92 4.79 5.79 13.13
CA ASN A 92 4.05 6.80 13.88
C ASN A 92 2.58 6.36 14.01
N TYR A 93 1.80 7.13 14.78
CA TYR A 93 0.36 6.92 14.94
C TYR A 93 -0.42 8.19 14.58
N GLU A 94 0.10 8.97 13.62
CA GLU A 94 -0.54 10.21 13.15
C GLU A 94 -1.60 9.97 12.08
N TRP A 95 -2.13 8.78 12.02
CA TRP A 95 -3.17 8.33 11.09
C TRP A 95 -4.33 7.72 11.87
N ASP A 96 -5.48 7.60 11.21
CA ASP A 96 -6.68 7.01 11.79
C ASP A 96 -6.84 5.54 11.37
N TYR A 97 -6.49 5.24 10.11
CA TYR A 97 -6.57 3.90 9.53
C TYR A 97 -5.30 3.56 8.79
N LEU A 98 -4.94 2.28 8.82
CA LEU A 98 -3.84 1.74 8.02
C LEU A 98 -4.39 0.67 7.09
N VAL A 99 -4.01 0.74 5.82
CA VAL A 99 -4.29 -0.29 4.82
C VAL A 99 -3.02 -1.02 4.49
N TRP A 100 -3.04 -2.34 4.60
CA TRP A 100 -1.95 -3.19 4.12
C TRP A 100 -2.41 -3.95 2.89
N ILE A 101 -1.60 -3.90 1.83
CA ILE A 101 -1.87 -4.57 0.56
C ILE A 101 -0.77 -5.58 0.28
N LEU A 102 -1.15 -6.81 -0.06
CA LEU A 102 -0.23 -7.83 -0.58
C LEU A 102 -0.46 -7.95 -2.08
N TYR A 103 0.60 -7.75 -2.84
CA TYR A 103 0.62 -7.92 -4.29
C TYR A 103 1.26 -9.25 -4.68
N ASN A 104 0.93 -9.72 -5.89
CA ASN A 104 1.74 -10.71 -6.57
C ASN A 104 2.89 -10.01 -7.33
N PRO A 105 3.82 -10.75 -7.98
CA PRO A 105 4.91 -10.12 -8.72
C PRO A 105 4.47 -9.19 -9.86
N ARG A 106 3.23 -9.30 -10.32
CA ARG A 106 2.66 -8.48 -11.40
C ARG A 106 1.92 -7.25 -10.88
N PHE A 107 2.06 -6.91 -9.60
CA PHE A 107 1.35 -5.80 -8.95
C PHE A 107 -0.18 -5.95 -8.98
N GLU A 108 -0.65 -7.19 -9.00
CA GLU A 108 -2.08 -7.47 -8.83
C GLU A 108 -2.39 -7.65 -7.34
N VAL A 109 -3.44 -7.00 -6.85
CA VAL A 109 -3.84 -7.09 -5.45
C VAL A 109 -4.30 -8.51 -5.14
N GLN A 110 -3.63 -9.16 -4.20
CA GLN A 110 -4.02 -10.50 -3.72
C GLN A 110 -4.92 -10.39 -2.52
N GLU A 111 -4.60 -9.49 -1.61
CA GLU A 111 -5.41 -9.22 -0.43
C GLU A 111 -5.12 -7.82 0.09
N ALA A 112 -6.10 -7.24 0.76
CA ALA A 112 -5.95 -5.93 1.42
C ALA A 112 -6.73 -5.94 2.74
N TRP A 113 -6.14 -5.34 3.77
CA TRP A 113 -6.65 -5.38 5.13
C TRP A 113 -6.60 -3.99 5.75
N LEU A 114 -7.64 -3.66 6.53
CA LEU A 114 -7.81 -2.38 7.19
C LEU A 114 -7.64 -2.52 8.71
N TRP A 115 -6.89 -1.58 9.29
CA TRP A 115 -6.70 -1.49 10.73
C TRP A 115 -7.03 -0.08 11.22
N GLY A 116 -7.80 0.02 12.30
CA GLY A 116 -7.93 1.28 13.04
C GLY A 116 -6.68 1.50 13.89
N VAL A 117 -6.33 2.75 14.13
CA VAL A 117 -5.09 3.10 14.85
C VAL A 117 -5.03 2.52 16.27
N ASP A 118 -6.15 2.55 16.99
CA ASP A 118 -6.17 2.08 18.38
C ASP A 118 -5.94 0.58 18.47
N ASP A 119 -6.61 -0.20 17.63
CA ASP A 119 -6.45 -1.66 17.59
C ASP A 119 -5.05 -2.05 17.12
N TYR A 120 -4.53 -1.36 16.11
CA TYR A 120 -3.18 -1.59 15.61
C TYR A 120 -2.15 -1.35 16.72
N ARG A 121 -2.26 -0.23 17.40
CA ARG A 121 -1.36 0.13 18.49
C ARG A 121 -1.44 -0.89 19.63
N LEU A 122 -2.66 -1.26 20.02
CA LEU A 122 -2.87 -2.25 21.09
C LEU A 122 -2.23 -3.59 20.74
N GLN A 123 -2.39 -4.06 19.52
CA GLN A 123 -1.90 -5.38 19.10
C GLN A 123 -0.39 -5.40 18.83
N PHE A 124 0.18 -4.30 18.28
CA PHE A 124 1.49 -4.36 17.66
C PHE A 124 2.53 -3.41 18.24
N HIS A 125 2.17 -2.50 19.14
CA HIS A 125 3.11 -1.49 19.64
C HIS A 125 4.38 -2.13 20.22
N GLU A 126 4.22 -3.19 21.00
CA GLU A 126 5.34 -3.90 21.64
C GLU A 126 5.96 -4.98 20.73
N LYS A 127 5.36 -5.25 19.60
CA LYS A 127 5.83 -6.28 18.68
C LYS A 127 6.91 -5.72 17.76
N LYS A 128 8.09 -6.35 17.74
CA LYS A 128 9.24 -5.86 16.95
C LYS A 128 9.06 -6.10 15.45
N ARG A 129 8.44 -7.21 15.07
CA ARG A 129 8.29 -7.61 13.67
C ARG A 129 6.86 -8.02 13.40
N LEU A 130 6.33 -7.57 12.25
CA LEU A 130 5.01 -7.96 11.78
C LEU A 130 5.14 -8.90 10.59
N ALA A 131 4.20 -9.84 10.50
CA ALA A 131 4.09 -10.79 9.41
C ALA A 131 2.72 -10.62 8.74
N PRO A 132 2.53 -11.17 7.51
CA PRO A 132 1.22 -11.15 6.88
C PRO A 132 0.08 -11.69 7.74
N ALA A 133 0.35 -12.75 8.54
CA ALA A 133 -0.64 -13.30 9.46
C ALA A 133 -1.16 -12.28 10.48
N ASP A 134 -0.30 -11.34 10.91
CA ASP A 134 -0.72 -10.27 11.81
C ASP A 134 -1.73 -9.35 11.13
N MET A 135 -1.47 -8.96 9.89
CA MET A 135 -2.35 -8.06 9.13
C MET A 135 -3.71 -8.69 8.86
N ARG A 136 -3.75 -10.00 8.65
CA ARG A 136 -4.99 -10.76 8.38
C ARG A 136 -5.95 -10.85 9.56
N ARG A 137 -5.59 -10.30 10.71
CA ARG A 137 -6.47 -10.19 11.88
C ARG A 137 -7.30 -8.90 11.85
N GLY A 138 -7.08 -8.03 10.89
CA GLY A 138 -7.83 -6.81 10.68
C GLY A 138 -9.15 -7.04 9.92
N THR A 139 -9.66 -5.97 9.31
CA THR A 139 -10.86 -6.02 8.47
C THR A 139 -10.46 -6.19 7.01
N ARG A 140 -10.97 -7.21 6.35
CA ARG A 140 -10.63 -7.47 4.96
C ARG A 140 -11.30 -6.47 4.01
N LEU A 141 -10.52 -5.87 3.12
CA LEU A 141 -11.01 -4.99 2.06
C LEU A 141 -11.08 -5.71 0.72
N ALA A 142 -10.17 -6.62 0.47
CA ALA A 142 -10.13 -7.37 -0.78
C ALA A 142 -9.44 -8.72 -0.59
#